data_99930d93238706fbdd658924f43d6373
#
_entry.id   99930d93238706fbdd658924f43d6373
#
_cell.length_a   1.000
_cell.length_b   1.000
_cell.length_c   1.000
_cell.angle_alpha   90.00
_cell.angle_beta   90.00
_cell.angle_gamma   90.00
#
_symmetry.space_group_name_H-M   'P 1'
#
loop_
_entity.id
_entity.type
_entity.pdbx_description
1 polymer ?
#
loop_
_entity_poly.entity_id
_entity_poly.type
_entity_poly.pdbx_seq_one_letter_code
_entity_poly.pdbx_strand_id
1 'polypeptide(L)'
;MNPTHELGFLEIMKISYVMPVLLIMSVVMVAVLIERLMFYHKMAGVDPLLFKRIKSFIVEGKFKDAEAVAAKGEGLIADALEAVLTAAHSRNRAEMDHVLTLYFQRTQSMLGRRLGLFGTLSFISPLLGLLGTVLGVMTAFRDLALSGTGGPGVVAAGISEALVATAAGIFVAVSAALIYNYFNFRLKHVLNSLNIFGQEIALIVTIGRDV
;
A
#
# COMPACT_ATOMS: atom_id res chain seq x y z
N MET A 1 -6.18 3.28 -48.59
CA MET A 1 -6.35 4.26 -47.50
C MET A 1 -6.92 3.47 -46.33
N ASN A 2 -6.08 3.16 -45.35
CA ASN A 2 -6.51 2.43 -44.17
C ASN A 2 -7.31 3.35 -43.24
N PRO A 3 -8.56 3.01 -42.86
CA PRO A 3 -9.12 3.56 -41.68
C PRO A 3 -8.38 2.85 -40.51
N THR A 4 -7.53 3.60 -39.82
CA THR A 4 -7.03 3.22 -38.52
C THR A 4 -8.27 2.95 -37.66
N HIS A 5 -8.56 1.68 -37.39
CA HIS A 5 -9.47 1.30 -36.32
C HIS A 5 -8.87 1.83 -35.03
N GLU A 6 -9.19 3.08 -34.72
CA GLU A 6 -9.13 3.53 -33.34
C GLU A 6 -10.12 2.63 -32.59
N LEU A 7 -9.58 1.62 -31.91
CA LEU A 7 -10.37 0.80 -30.99
C LEU A 7 -10.93 1.78 -29.95
N GLY A 8 -12.14 2.26 -30.20
CA GLY A 8 -12.83 3.15 -29.29
C GLY A 8 -12.92 2.46 -27.92
N PHE A 9 -12.72 3.22 -26.84
CA PHE A 9 -12.82 2.72 -25.46
C PHE A 9 -14.07 1.85 -25.22
N LEU A 10 -15.18 2.19 -25.88
CA LEU A 10 -16.43 1.41 -25.85
C LEU A 10 -16.33 0.06 -26.58
N GLU A 11 -15.52 -0.05 -27.62
CA GLU A 11 -15.32 -1.32 -28.33
C GLU A 11 -14.45 -2.25 -27.51
N ILE A 12 -13.40 -1.74 -26.87
CA ILE A 12 -12.57 -2.51 -25.92
C ILE A 12 -13.41 -3.10 -24.80
N MET A 13 -14.39 -2.35 -24.28
CA MET A 13 -15.30 -2.85 -23.23
C MET A 13 -16.25 -3.97 -23.71
N LYS A 14 -16.55 -4.05 -25.00
CA LYS A 14 -17.39 -5.09 -25.58
C LYS A 14 -16.64 -6.39 -25.90
N ILE A 15 -15.31 -6.32 -25.96
CA ILE A 15 -14.42 -7.42 -26.36
C ILE A 15 -14.52 -8.64 -25.39
N SER A 16 -14.67 -8.36 -24.08
CA SER A 16 -14.75 -9.47 -23.11
C SER A 16 -15.53 -9.03 -21.86
N TYR A 17 -16.35 -9.93 -21.31
CA TYR A 17 -17.01 -9.72 -20.00
C TYR A 17 -16.04 -9.44 -18.85
N VAL A 18 -14.76 -9.76 -19.02
CA VAL A 18 -13.71 -9.54 -18.01
C VAL A 18 -13.17 -8.12 -18.05
N MET A 19 -13.20 -7.43 -19.20
CA MET A 19 -12.65 -6.07 -19.33
C MET A 19 -13.31 -5.04 -18.42
N PRO A 20 -14.65 -4.98 -18.29
CA PRO A 20 -15.29 -4.08 -17.33
C PRO A 20 -14.87 -4.33 -15.89
N VAL A 21 -14.68 -5.59 -15.51
CA VAL A 21 -14.23 -5.96 -14.17
C VAL A 21 -12.81 -5.45 -13.91
N LEU A 22 -11.88 -5.69 -14.85
CA LEU A 22 -10.50 -5.18 -14.77
C LEU A 22 -10.45 -3.66 -14.72
N LEU A 23 -11.33 -2.98 -15.45
CA LEU A 23 -11.44 -1.53 -15.41
C LEU A 23 -11.88 -1.02 -14.02
N ILE A 24 -12.93 -1.63 -13.45
CA ILE A 24 -13.40 -1.28 -12.09
C ILE A 24 -12.27 -1.51 -11.07
N MET A 25 -11.56 -2.65 -11.17
CA MET A 25 -10.42 -2.94 -10.30
C MET A 25 -9.31 -1.90 -10.44
N SER A 26 -9.00 -1.45 -11.64
CA SER A 26 -8.03 -0.39 -11.91
C SER A 26 -8.46 0.94 -11.29
N VAL A 27 -9.71 1.34 -11.42
CA VAL A 27 -10.25 2.58 -10.82
C VAL A 27 -10.19 2.50 -9.30
N VAL A 28 -10.59 1.38 -8.69
CA VAL A 28 -10.50 1.16 -7.24
C VAL A 28 -9.05 1.21 -6.78
N MET A 29 -8.12 0.59 -7.52
CA MET A 29 -6.69 0.64 -7.23
C MET A 29 -6.17 2.07 -7.19
N VAL A 30 -6.49 2.89 -8.19
CA VAL A 30 -6.05 4.30 -8.27
C VAL A 30 -6.67 5.13 -7.14
N ALA A 31 -7.95 4.95 -6.85
CA ALA A 31 -8.62 5.66 -5.75
C ALA A 31 -7.96 5.36 -4.40
N VAL A 32 -7.68 4.09 -4.10
CA VAL A 32 -7.01 3.69 -2.86
C VAL A 32 -5.54 4.15 -2.85
N LEU A 33 -4.86 4.16 -4.01
CA LEU A 33 -3.50 4.70 -4.13
C LEU A 33 -3.45 6.17 -3.71
N ILE A 34 -4.33 7.00 -4.26
CA ILE A 34 -4.39 8.43 -3.94
C ILE A 34 -4.68 8.64 -2.45
N GLU A 35 -5.66 7.92 -1.90
CA GLU A 35 -5.98 7.98 -0.48
C GLU A 35 -4.76 7.62 0.39
N ARG A 36 -4.06 6.53 0.05
CA ARG A 36 -2.88 6.08 0.80
C ARG A 36 -1.71 7.04 0.69
N LEU A 37 -1.44 7.60 -0.50
CA LEU A 37 -0.39 8.61 -0.68
C LEU A 37 -0.64 9.82 0.21
N MET A 38 -1.86 10.36 0.23
CA MET A 38 -2.22 11.49 1.10
C MET A 38 -2.07 11.13 2.59
N PHE A 39 -2.53 9.94 2.98
CA PHE A 39 -2.43 9.49 4.36
C PHE A 39 -0.97 9.33 4.81
N TYR A 40 -0.14 8.67 4.01
CA TYR A 40 1.28 8.48 4.32
C TYR A 40 2.05 9.78 4.32
N HIS A 41 1.72 10.71 3.43
CA HIS A 41 2.35 12.04 3.42
C HIS A 41 2.09 12.80 4.73
N LYS A 42 0.87 12.71 5.26
CA LYS A 42 0.47 13.41 6.48
C LYS A 42 0.94 12.70 7.77
N MET A 43 0.84 11.38 7.83
CA MET A 43 0.94 10.62 9.09
C MET A 43 2.24 9.83 9.26
N ALA A 44 2.93 9.49 8.18
CA ALA A 44 4.12 8.63 8.20
C ALA A 44 5.44 9.42 8.15
N GLY A 45 5.41 10.70 8.47
CA GLY A 45 6.60 11.55 8.57
C GLY A 45 7.54 11.03 9.66
N VAL A 46 8.82 10.86 9.31
CA VAL A 46 9.91 10.60 10.26
C VAL A 46 10.75 11.86 10.28
N ASP A 47 10.71 12.60 11.38
CA ASP A 47 11.55 13.79 11.56
C ASP A 47 12.77 13.47 12.44
N PRO A 48 13.96 13.27 11.82
CA PRO A 48 15.18 13.00 12.58
C PRO A 48 15.63 14.17 13.46
N LEU A 49 15.25 15.41 13.10
CA LEU A 49 15.59 16.60 13.89
C LEU A 49 14.75 16.66 15.15
N LEU A 50 13.47 16.32 15.07
CA LEU A 50 12.59 16.20 16.23
C LEU A 50 13.17 15.19 17.23
N PHE A 51 13.53 13.99 16.76
CA PHE A 51 14.13 12.97 17.61
C PHE A 51 15.44 13.43 18.24
N LYS A 52 16.33 14.06 17.46
CA LYS A 52 17.61 14.58 17.98
C LYS A 52 17.40 15.62 19.09
N ARG A 53 16.41 16.51 18.96
CA ARG A 53 16.05 17.49 19.98
C ARG A 53 15.49 16.83 21.23
N ILE A 54 14.56 15.91 21.10
CA ILE A 54 14.00 15.15 22.21
C ILE A 54 15.13 14.45 22.97
N LYS A 55 16.03 13.76 22.27
CA LYS A 55 17.18 13.07 22.87
C LYS A 55 18.09 14.02 23.64
N SER A 56 18.42 15.21 23.12
CA SER A 56 19.27 16.18 23.82
C SER A 56 18.63 16.63 25.14
N PHE A 57 17.34 16.92 25.16
CA PHE A 57 16.63 17.30 26.38
C PHE A 57 16.58 16.18 27.43
N ILE A 58 16.41 14.92 27.00
CA ILE A 58 16.41 13.77 27.93
C ILE A 58 17.78 13.60 28.56
N VAL A 59 18.87 13.69 27.77
CA VAL A 59 20.25 13.58 28.29
C VAL A 59 20.56 14.73 29.28
N GLU A 60 19.99 15.92 29.08
CA GLU A 60 20.12 17.07 30.01
C GLU A 60 19.18 16.95 31.23
N GLY A 61 18.40 15.91 31.38
CA GLY A 61 17.42 15.72 32.44
C GLY A 61 16.16 16.57 32.33
N LYS A 62 15.97 17.27 31.20
CA LYS A 62 14.85 18.21 30.97
C LYS A 62 13.65 17.47 30.33
N PHE A 63 13.06 16.54 31.08
CA PHE A 63 11.97 15.68 30.57
C PHE A 63 10.74 16.47 30.12
N LYS A 64 10.36 17.55 30.84
CA LYS A 64 9.22 18.41 30.47
C LYS A 64 9.43 19.12 29.13
N ASP A 65 10.65 19.54 28.84
CA ASP A 65 10.98 20.20 27.58
C ASP A 65 10.97 19.17 26.43
N ALA A 66 11.46 17.95 26.68
CA ALA A 66 11.38 16.84 25.72
C ALA A 66 9.93 16.50 25.36
N GLU A 67 9.04 16.42 26.37
CA GLU A 67 7.60 16.17 26.19
C GLU A 67 6.93 17.32 25.42
N ALA A 68 7.20 18.57 25.78
CA ALA A 68 6.67 19.74 25.09
C ALA A 68 7.10 19.82 23.60
N VAL A 69 8.30 19.32 23.28
CA VAL A 69 8.78 19.23 21.89
C VAL A 69 8.12 18.06 21.16
N ALA A 70 7.93 16.91 21.81
CA ALA A 70 7.23 15.76 21.22
C ALA A 70 5.77 16.11 20.91
N ALA A 71 5.06 16.77 21.83
CA ALA A 71 3.66 17.19 21.67
C ALA A 71 3.44 18.20 20.52
N LYS A 72 4.48 18.91 20.08
CA LYS A 72 4.43 19.81 18.92
C LYS A 72 4.76 19.10 17.60
N GLY A 73 5.22 17.86 17.66
CA GLY A 73 5.49 17.04 16.49
C GLY A 73 4.18 16.59 15.84
N GLU A 74 4.24 16.35 14.55
CA GLU A 74 3.10 15.81 13.79
C GLU A 74 3.36 14.38 13.35
N GLY A 75 2.32 13.56 13.39
CA GLY A 75 2.33 12.19 12.87
C GLY A 75 2.54 11.11 13.93
N LEU A 76 2.41 9.85 13.49
CA LEU A 76 2.33 8.68 14.36
C LEU A 76 3.57 8.44 15.22
N ILE A 77 4.74 8.87 14.77
CA ILE A 77 5.98 8.75 15.55
C ILE A 77 6.03 9.78 16.66
N ALA A 78 5.62 11.02 16.39
CA ALA A 78 5.59 12.08 17.42
C ALA A 78 4.60 11.70 18.53
N ASP A 79 3.40 11.25 18.18
CA ASP A 79 2.39 10.77 19.14
C ASP A 79 2.93 9.63 20.03
N ALA A 80 3.67 8.70 19.42
CA ALA A 80 4.25 7.58 20.15
C ALA A 80 5.39 8.02 21.09
N LEU A 81 6.24 8.93 20.65
CA LEU A 81 7.32 9.49 21.46
C LEU A 81 6.79 10.27 22.65
N GLU A 82 5.76 11.10 22.45
CA GLU A 82 5.07 11.81 23.53
C GLU A 82 4.53 10.83 24.57
N ALA A 83 3.83 9.78 24.13
CA ALA A 83 3.28 8.77 25.03
C ALA A 83 4.37 7.99 25.82
N VAL A 84 5.48 7.64 25.16
CA VAL A 84 6.62 6.99 25.84
C VAL A 84 7.27 7.93 26.86
N LEU A 85 7.41 9.22 26.55
CA LEU A 85 7.95 10.23 27.47
C LEU A 85 7.02 10.44 28.67
N THR A 86 5.71 10.49 28.45
CA THR A 86 4.72 10.56 29.52
C THR A 86 4.81 9.33 30.45
N ALA A 87 4.93 8.13 29.87
CA ALA A 87 5.14 6.90 30.64
C ALA A 87 6.48 6.90 31.39
N ALA A 88 7.49 7.61 30.90
CA ALA A 88 8.79 7.73 31.55
C ALA A 88 8.75 8.42 32.91
N HIS A 89 7.70 9.22 33.22
CA HIS A 89 7.51 9.80 34.54
C HIS A 89 7.32 8.76 35.65
N SER A 90 6.71 7.61 35.34
CA SER A 90 6.57 6.49 36.27
C SER A 90 7.92 5.81 36.58
N ARG A 91 8.95 6.08 35.79
CA ARG A 91 10.26 5.42 35.82
C ARG A 91 10.19 3.89 35.78
N ASN A 92 9.11 3.36 35.28
CA ASN A 92 8.87 1.92 35.10
C ASN A 92 9.14 1.53 33.66
N ARG A 93 10.24 0.83 33.42
CA ARG A 93 10.62 0.36 32.08
C ARG A 93 9.55 -0.53 31.45
N ALA A 94 8.93 -1.41 32.21
CA ALA A 94 7.89 -2.29 31.71
C ALA A 94 6.67 -1.52 31.20
N GLU A 95 6.33 -0.40 31.83
CA GLU A 95 5.25 0.48 31.38
C GLU A 95 5.61 1.19 30.07
N MET A 96 6.85 1.70 29.96
CA MET A 96 7.34 2.31 28.72
C MET A 96 7.36 1.30 27.55
N ASP A 97 7.83 0.09 27.77
CA ASP A 97 7.85 -0.98 26.76
C ASP A 97 6.42 -1.40 26.38
N HIS A 98 5.49 -1.40 27.32
CA HIS A 98 4.07 -1.67 27.04
C HIS A 98 3.45 -0.57 26.16
N VAL A 99 3.65 0.69 26.52
CA VAL A 99 3.16 1.84 25.73
C VAL A 99 3.76 1.82 24.34
N LEU A 100 5.06 1.59 24.19
CA LEU A 100 5.74 1.47 22.90
C LEU A 100 5.13 0.35 22.04
N THR A 101 4.85 -0.80 22.63
CA THR A 101 4.22 -1.93 21.95
C THR A 101 2.82 -1.58 21.44
N LEU A 102 2.01 -0.91 22.28
CA LEU A 102 0.67 -0.45 21.86
C LEU A 102 0.72 0.52 20.68
N TYR A 103 1.61 1.51 20.74
CA TYR A 103 1.78 2.46 19.66
C TYR A 103 2.34 1.83 18.38
N PHE A 104 3.24 0.84 18.51
CA PHE A 104 3.73 0.05 17.40
C PHE A 104 2.59 -0.69 16.68
N GLN A 105 1.74 -1.41 17.44
CA GLN A 105 0.59 -2.13 16.89
C GLN A 105 -0.44 -1.17 16.26
N ARG A 106 -0.71 -0.04 16.93
CA ARG A 106 -1.60 1.01 16.40
C ARG A 106 -1.08 1.56 15.08
N THR A 107 0.20 1.93 15.03
CA THR A 107 0.85 2.45 13.81
C THR A 107 0.83 1.43 12.69
N GLN A 108 1.15 0.16 12.98
CA GLN A 108 1.07 -0.93 12.02
C GLN A 108 -0.34 -1.10 11.46
N SER A 109 -1.36 -1.08 12.31
CA SER A 109 -2.76 -1.21 11.90
C SER A 109 -3.21 -0.02 11.04
N MET A 110 -2.87 1.21 11.42
CA MET A 110 -3.27 2.41 10.70
C MET A 110 -2.59 2.53 9.33
N LEU A 111 -1.28 2.33 9.26
CA LEU A 111 -0.52 2.40 8.01
C LEU A 111 -0.78 1.18 7.12
N GLY A 112 -0.94 -0.01 7.71
CA GLY A 112 -1.21 -1.25 6.99
C GLY A 112 -2.63 -1.36 6.42
N ARG A 113 -3.55 -0.51 6.89
CA ARG A 113 -4.94 -0.53 6.44
C ARG A 113 -5.03 -0.41 4.92
N ARG A 114 -5.85 -1.25 4.29
CA ARG A 114 -6.10 -1.31 2.84
C ARG A 114 -4.91 -1.72 1.96
N LEU A 115 -3.71 -1.93 2.51
CA LEU A 115 -2.59 -2.40 1.68
C LEU A 115 -2.85 -3.81 1.13
N GLY A 116 -3.56 -4.66 1.89
CA GLY A 116 -3.95 -5.99 1.42
C GLY A 116 -4.74 -5.99 0.12
N LEU A 117 -5.48 -4.90 -0.17
CA LEU A 117 -6.21 -4.76 -1.43
C LEU A 117 -5.25 -4.79 -2.63
N PHE A 118 -4.13 -4.08 -2.58
CA PHE A 118 -3.13 -4.12 -3.65
C PHE A 118 -2.51 -5.51 -3.80
N GLY A 119 -2.24 -6.21 -2.69
CA GLY A 119 -1.80 -7.62 -2.73
C GLY A 119 -2.83 -8.53 -3.40
N THR A 120 -4.10 -8.37 -3.07
CA THR A 120 -5.20 -9.12 -3.69
C THR A 120 -5.30 -8.82 -5.19
N LEU A 121 -5.27 -7.55 -5.59
CA LEU A 121 -5.31 -7.13 -6.99
C LEU A 121 -4.14 -7.68 -7.79
N SER A 122 -2.93 -7.68 -7.23
CA SER A 122 -1.74 -8.21 -7.91
C SER A 122 -1.82 -9.70 -8.20
N PHE A 123 -2.55 -10.45 -7.39
CA PHE A 123 -2.76 -11.89 -7.56
C PHE A 123 -3.97 -12.22 -8.43
N ILE A 124 -5.10 -11.54 -8.23
CA ILE A 124 -6.37 -11.88 -8.91
C ILE A 124 -6.41 -11.34 -10.34
N SER A 125 -5.82 -10.16 -10.63
CA SER A 125 -5.94 -9.53 -11.95
C SER A 125 -5.38 -10.40 -13.10
N PRO A 126 -4.22 -11.10 -12.97
CA PRO A 126 -3.73 -11.98 -14.02
C PRO A 126 -4.66 -13.18 -14.24
N LEU A 127 -5.26 -13.71 -13.16
CA LEU A 127 -6.19 -14.84 -13.26
C LEU A 127 -7.48 -14.44 -13.99
N LEU A 128 -7.97 -13.22 -13.75
CA LEU A 128 -9.09 -12.67 -14.51
C LEU A 128 -8.71 -12.44 -15.98
N GLY A 129 -7.52 -11.94 -16.26
CA GLY A 129 -7.02 -11.82 -17.62
C GLY A 129 -6.96 -13.18 -18.34
N LEU A 130 -6.44 -14.21 -17.68
CA LEU A 130 -6.43 -15.58 -18.18
C LEU A 130 -7.86 -16.12 -18.42
N LEU A 131 -8.77 -15.88 -17.49
CA LEU A 131 -10.19 -16.21 -17.68
C LEU A 131 -10.75 -15.54 -18.94
N GLY A 132 -10.39 -14.27 -19.17
CA GLY A 132 -10.76 -13.55 -20.38
C GLY A 132 -10.31 -14.25 -21.66
N THR A 133 -9.07 -14.80 -21.70
CA THR A 133 -8.61 -15.56 -22.87
C THR A 133 -9.36 -16.87 -23.04
N VAL A 134 -9.62 -17.60 -21.96
CA VAL A 134 -10.38 -18.86 -22.03
C VAL A 134 -11.77 -18.60 -22.60
N LEU A 135 -12.49 -17.61 -22.07
CA LEU A 135 -13.84 -17.28 -22.55
C LEU A 135 -13.84 -16.78 -24.00
N GLY A 136 -12.86 -15.94 -24.36
CA GLY A 136 -12.73 -15.37 -25.70
C GLY A 136 -12.44 -16.47 -26.76
N VAL A 137 -11.50 -17.38 -26.46
CA VAL A 137 -11.20 -18.53 -27.36
C VAL A 137 -12.41 -19.46 -27.48
N MET A 138 -13.11 -19.76 -26.38
CA MET A 138 -14.34 -20.58 -26.44
C MET A 138 -15.41 -19.91 -27.31
N THR A 139 -15.60 -18.62 -27.23
CA THR A 139 -16.55 -17.87 -28.05
C THR A 139 -16.15 -17.93 -29.52
N ALA A 140 -14.87 -17.71 -29.85
CA ALA A 140 -14.36 -17.74 -31.20
C ALA A 140 -14.59 -19.11 -31.89
N PHE A 141 -14.36 -20.21 -31.18
CA PHE A 141 -14.64 -21.53 -31.69
C PHE A 141 -16.13 -21.83 -31.83
N ARG A 142 -16.96 -21.36 -30.92
CA ARG A 142 -18.40 -21.46 -31.01
C ARG A 142 -18.94 -20.74 -32.25
N ASP A 143 -18.47 -19.51 -32.50
CA ASP A 143 -18.90 -18.73 -33.65
C ASP A 143 -18.44 -19.35 -34.98
N LEU A 144 -17.26 -19.96 -35.01
CA LEU A 144 -16.80 -20.75 -36.15
C LEU A 144 -17.71 -21.95 -36.41
N ALA A 145 -18.13 -22.68 -35.38
CA ALA A 145 -18.99 -23.83 -35.49
C ALA A 145 -20.41 -23.47 -35.96
N LEU A 146 -20.92 -22.30 -35.55
CA LEU A 146 -22.26 -21.83 -35.93
C LEU A 146 -22.33 -21.24 -37.36
N SER A 147 -21.27 -20.52 -37.77
CA SER A 147 -21.24 -19.82 -39.06
C SER A 147 -20.94 -20.73 -40.27
N GLY A 148 -20.41 -21.94 -40.05
CA GLY A 148 -20.14 -22.94 -41.10
C GLY A 148 -19.20 -22.51 -42.24
N THR A 149 -19.00 -21.23 -42.42
CA THR A 149 -18.21 -20.56 -43.46
C THR A 149 -17.14 -19.63 -42.93
N GLY A 150 -17.05 -19.48 -41.58
CA GLY A 150 -16.06 -18.64 -40.91
C GLY A 150 -14.66 -19.24 -41.07
N GLY A 151 -13.87 -18.65 -41.95
CA GLY A 151 -12.49 -19.07 -42.17
C GLY A 151 -11.60 -18.83 -40.93
N PRO A 152 -10.30 -19.19 -41.01
CA PRO A 152 -9.32 -18.97 -39.93
C PRO A 152 -9.29 -17.52 -39.37
N GLY A 153 -9.74 -16.52 -40.14
CA GLY A 153 -9.79 -15.12 -39.76
C GLY A 153 -10.73 -14.82 -38.57
N VAL A 154 -11.87 -15.50 -38.48
CA VAL A 154 -12.83 -15.31 -37.36
C VAL A 154 -12.22 -15.79 -36.05
N VAL A 155 -11.55 -16.95 -36.07
CA VAL A 155 -10.85 -17.48 -34.90
C VAL A 155 -9.67 -16.61 -34.52
N ALA A 156 -8.90 -16.11 -35.50
CA ALA A 156 -7.77 -15.23 -35.25
C ALA A 156 -8.20 -13.89 -34.59
N ALA A 157 -9.33 -13.32 -35.04
CA ALA A 157 -9.90 -12.12 -34.44
C ALA A 157 -10.29 -12.35 -32.96
N GLY A 158 -11.04 -13.40 -32.66
CA GLY A 158 -11.46 -13.72 -31.30
C GLY A 158 -10.29 -14.02 -30.35
N ILE A 159 -9.24 -14.71 -30.85
CA ILE A 159 -8.02 -14.95 -30.08
C ILE A 159 -7.31 -13.60 -29.81
N SER A 160 -7.19 -12.75 -30.82
CA SER A 160 -6.55 -11.43 -30.66
C SER A 160 -7.26 -10.59 -29.60
N GLU A 161 -8.59 -10.55 -29.61
CA GLU A 161 -9.40 -9.87 -28.60
C GLU A 161 -9.21 -10.47 -27.21
N ALA A 162 -9.16 -11.79 -27.10
CA ALA A 162 -8.94 -12.49 -25.83
C ALA A 162 -7.57 -12.14 -25.22
N LEU A 163 -6.52 -12.02 -26.03
CA LEU A 163 -5.17 -11.66 -25.57
C LEU A 163 -5.11 -10.24 -24.97
N VAL A 164 -5.95 -9.31 -25.44
CA VAL A 164 -6.03 -7.97 -24.86
C VAL A 164 -6.48 -8.02 -23.39
N ALA A 165 -7.42 -8.90 -23.05
CA ALA A 165 -7.86 -9.08 -21.66
C ALA A 165 -6.72 -9.57 -20.74
N THR A 166 -5.90 -10.51 -21.23
CA THR A 166 -4.74 -11.00 -20.46
C THR A 166 -3.70 -9.90 -20.28
N ALA A 167 -3.38 -9.15 -21.33
CA ALA A 167 -2.44 -8.04 -21.26
C ALA A 167 -2.91 -6.98 -20.25
N ALA A 168 -4.20 -6.62 -20.26
CA ALA A 168 -4.79 -5.71 -19.29
C ALA A 168 -4.72 -6.25 -17.85
N GLY A 169 -5.03 -7.53 -17.66
CA GLY A 169 -4.94 -8.20 -16.35
C GLY A 169 -3.52 -8.16 -15.77
N ILE A 170 -2.51 -8.46 -16.60
CA ILE A 170 -1.09 -8.37 -16.21
C ILE A 170 -0.68 -6.94 -15.88
N PHE A 171 -1.12 -5.96 -16.68
CA PHE A 171 -0.81 -4.54 -16.42
C PHE A 171 -1.34 -4.07 -15.06
N VAL A 172 -2.60 -4.39 -14.75
CA VAL A 172 -3.19 -4.08 -13.43
C VAL A 172 -2.43 -4.77 -12.31
N ALA A 173 -2.06 -6.05 -12.50
CA ALA A 173 -1.36 -6.83 -11.50
C ALA A 173 0.04 -6.27 -11.18
N VAL A 174 0.83 -5.95 -12.21
CA VAL A 174 2.18 -5.39 -12.04
C VAL A 174 2.10 -4.03 -11.34
N SER A 175 1.16 -3.18 -11.75
CA SER A 175 0.93 -1.89 -11.11
C SER A 175 0.57 -2.06 -9.64
N ALA A 176 -0.35 -2.95 -9.29
CA ALA A 176 -0.76 -3.25 -7.92
C ALA A 176 0.40 -3.79 -7.07
N ALA A 177 1.23 -4.70 -7.63
CA ALA A 177 2.39 -5.26 -6.96
C ALA A 177 3.44 -4.20 -6.62
N LEU A 178 3.73 -3.28 -7.54
CA LEU A 178 4.67 -2.17 -7.32
C LEU A 178 4.17 -1.24 -6.20
N ILE A 179 2.88 -0.88 -6.23
CA ILE A 179 2.24 -0.04 -5.21
C ILE A 179 2.29 -0.73 -3.84
N TYR A 180 1.92 -2.03 -3.79
CA TYR A 180 1.97 -2.83 -2.57
C TYR A 180 3.35 -2.86 -1.94
N ASN A 181 4.38 -3.15 -2.74
CA ASN A 181 5.76 -3.20 -2.27
C ASN A 181 6.27 -1.84 -1.78
N TYR A 182 5.94 -0.76 -2.47
CA TYR A 182 6.28 0.60 -2.05
C TYR A 182 5.73 0.93 -0.66
N PHE A 183 4.43 0.71 -0.43
CA PHE A 183 3.83 1.01 0.87
C PHE A 183 4.30 0.06 1.97
N ASN A 184 4.53 -1.21 1.68
CA ASN A 184 5.10 -2.14 2.66
C ASN A 184 6.52 -1.74 3.07
N PHE A 185 7.34 -1.27 2.14
CA PHE A 185 8.66 -0.74 2.46
C PHE A 185 8.56 0.50 3.35
N ARG A 186 7.67 1.44 3.02
CA ARG A 186 7.42 2.64 3.83
C ARG A 186 6.91 2.30 5.22
N LEU A 187 5.96 1.37 5.32
CA LEU A 187 5.43 0.87 6.58
C LEU A 187 6.55 0.31 7.47
N LYS A 188 7.36 -0.60 6.92
CA LYS A 188 8.48 -1.20 7.66
C LYS A 188 9.49 -0.14 8.13
N HIS A 189 9.76 0.86 7.31
CA HIS A 189 10.67 1.95 7.67
C HIS A 189 10.13 2.75 8.86
N VAL A 190 8.85 3.15 8.84
CA VAL A 190 8.23 3.88 9.95
C VAL A 190 8.22 3.05 11.23
N LEU A 191 7.84 1.77 11.17
CA LEU A 191 7.82 0.88 12.33
C LEU A 191 9.23 0.66 12.90
N ASN A 192 10.23 0.50 12.05
CA ASN A 192 11.62 0.36 12.49
C ASN A 192 12.13 1.65 13.18
N SER A 193 11.83 2.81 12.62
CA SER A 193 12.18 4.10 13.22
C SER A 193 11.50 4.27 14.58
N LEU A 194 10.21 3.95 14.69
CA LEU A 194 9.47 3.99 15.95
C LEU A 194 10.10 3.08 17.01
N ASN A 195 10.45 1.87 16.62
CA ASN A 195 11.07 0.90 17.54
C ASN A 195 12.45 1.39 18.02
N ILE A 196 13.31 1.85 17.10
CA ILE A 196 14.64 2.37 17.44
C ILE A 196 14.52 3.58 18.38
N PHE A 197 13.71 4.57 18.01
CA PHE A 197 13.56 5.80 18.79
C PHE A 197 12.96 5.53 20.17
N GLY A 198 11.92 4.70 20.24
CA GLY A 198 11.28 4.34 21.49
C GLY A 198 12.22 3.57 22.44
N GLN A 199 12.96 2.59 21.92
CA GLN A 199 13.92 1.82 22.73
C GLN A 199 15.10 2.70 23.19
N GLU A 200 15.60 3.60 22.34
CA GLU A 200 16.70 4.51 22.70
C GLU A 200 16.29 5.44 23.83
N ILE A 201 15.07 6.01 23.78
CA ILE A 201 14.52 6.85 24.86
C ILE A 201 14.38 6.02 26.14
N ALA A 202 13.79 4.84 26.07
CA ALA A 202 13.61 3.96 27.23
C ALA A 202 14.96 3.60 27.88
N LEU A 203 16.00 3.39 27.08
CA LEU A 203 17.35 3.09 27.56
C LEU A 203 17.98 4.29 28.28
N ILE A 204 17.92 5.50 27.68
CA ILE A 204 18.50 6.73 28.27
C ILE A 204 17.82 7.04 29.61
N VAL A 205 16.48 6.93 29.67
CA VAL A 205 15.71 7.17 30.89
C VAL A 205 16.08 6.18 32.00
N THR A 206 16.39 4.92 31.63
CA THR A 206 16.75 3.88 32.59
C THR A 206 18.19 4.03 33.07
N ILE A 207 19.15 4.31 32.18
CA ILE A 207 20.60 4.46 32.54
C ILE A 207 20.85 5.76 33.28
N GLY A 208 20.21 6.87 32.91
CA GLY A 208 20.34 8.14 33.64
C GLY A 208 19.83 8.09 35.09
N ARG A 209 19.40 6.91 35.54
CA ARG A 209 18.97 6.63 36.90
C ARG A 209 20.14 6.16 37.80
N ASP A 210 21.19 5.61 37.21
CA ASP A 210 22.29 4.97 37.94
C ASP A 210 23.51 5.90 38.11
N VAL A 211 23.37 7.20 37.73
CA VAL A 211 24.36 8.26 37.92
C VAL A 211 23.74 9.39 38.75
#